data_55243e5cc53575485ccb30912c3ab778
#
_entry.id   55243e5cc53575485ccb30912c3ab778
#
_cell.length_a   1.000
_cell.length_b   1.000
_cell.length_c   1.000
_cell.angle_alpha   90.00
_cell.angle_beta   90.00
_cell.angle_gamma   90.00
#
_symmetry.space_group_name_H-M   'P 1'
#
loop_
_entity.id
_entity.type
_entity.pdbx_description
1 polymer ?
#
loop_
_entity_poly.entity_id
_entity_poly.type
_entity_poly.pdbx_seq_one_letter_code
_entity_poly.pdbx_strand_id
1 'polypeptide(L)'
;MRIDHIALWTNDLDRLKNFYSRYFGCKVSDRYDNLEKKFSSYFLCFDDGARIEIMKRFDINYPADKERIGLAHFAIKAGTIEQVDKHTKYLEKEGYIIESYPRTTGDGYYESVILDPDNNKIELTA
;
A
#
# COMPACT_ATOMS: atom_id res chain seq x y z
N MET A 1 -11.60 -9.98 -18.02
CA MET A 1 -10.83 -8.78 -17.61
C MET A 1 -10.46 -8.93 -16.15
N ARG A 2 -9.31 -8.41 -15.71
CA ARG A 2 -8.84 -8.40 -14.32
C ARG A 2 -8.08 -7.09 -14.07
N ILE A 3 -7.94 -6.70 -12.80
CA ILE A 3 -7.06 -5.58 -12.45
C ILE A 3 -5.62 -6.04 -12.65
N ASP A 4 -4.85 -5.34 -13.46
CA ASP A 4 -3.42 -5.61 -13.69
C ASP A 4 -2.58 -4.93 -12.60
N HIS A 5 -2.83 -3.66 -12.34
CA HIS A 5 -2.19 -2.89 -11.28
C HIS A 5 -3.06 -1.71 -10.82
N ILE A 6 -2.73 -1.21 -9.64
CA ILE A 6 -3.12 0.12 -9.16
C ILE A 6 -1.88 1.00 -9.09
N ALA A 7 -2.04 2.32 -9.13
CA ALA A 7 -0.91 3.23 -9.12
C ALA A 7 -1.02 4.27 -8.00
N LEU A 8 0.10 4.51 -7.30
CA LEU A 8 0.23 5.45 -6.19
C LEU A 8 1.29 6.50 -6.49
N TRP A 9 0.97 7.76 -6.23
CA TRP A 9 1.97 8.83 -6.23
C TRP A 9 2.72 8.87 -4.90
N THR A 10 4.02 9.15 -4.97
CA THR A 10 4.87 9.38 -3.78
C THR A 10 5.90 10.46 -4.07
N ASN A 11 6.32 11.17 -3.04
CA ASN A 11 7.47 12.07 -3.10
C ASN A 11 8.80 11.35 -2.84
N ASP A 12 8.74 10.13 -2.30
CA ASP A 12 9.91 9.33 -1.95
C ASP A 12 9.72 7.86 -2.36
N LEU A 13 10.14 7.55 -3.59
CA LEU A 13 10.04 6.20 -4.16
C LEU A 13 10.77 5.15 -3.30
N ASP A 14 11.94 5.48 -2.76
CA ASP A 14 12.73 4.51 -2.00
C ASP A 14 12.08 4.21 -0.65
N ARG A 15 11.54 5.22 0.02
CA ARG A 15 10.78 5.03 1.27
C ARG A 15 9.58 4.12 1.05
N LEU A 16 8.77 4.41 0.04
CA LEU A 16 7.55 3.65 -0.22
C LEU A 16 7.87 2.22 -0.71
N LYS A 17 8.85 2.08 -1.60
CA LYS A 17 9.38 0.79 -2.05
C LYS A 17 9.83 -0.07 -0.86
N ASN A 18 10.63 0.50 0.04
CA ASN A 18 11.16 -0.21 1.19
C ASN A 18 10.06 -0.62 2.17
N PHE A 19 9.04 0.21 2.35
CA PHE A 19 7.87 -0.14 3.15
C PHE A 19 7.18 -1.40 2.63
N TYR A 20 6.77 -1.41 1.37
CA TYR A 20 6.05 -2.55 0.81
C TYR A 20 6.92 -3.81 0.70
N SER A 21 8.18 -3.69 0.30
CA SER A 21 9.07 -4.85 0.21
C SER A 21 9.38 -5.45 1.58
N ARG A 22 9.61 -4.62 2.60
CA ARG A 22 9.95 -5.06 3.95
C ARG A 22 8.77 -5.69 4.68
N TYR A 23 7.60 -5.03 4.62
CA TYR A 23 6.46 -5.41 5.45
C TYR A 23 5.47 -6.33 4.74
N PHE A 24 5.43 -6.34 3.42
CA PHE A 24 4.50 -7.15 2.63
C PHE A 24 5.20 -8.17 1.72
N GLY A 25 6.53 -8.20 1.73
CA GLY A 25 7.31 -9.20 1.01
C GLY A 25 7.24 -9.11 -0.51
N CYS A 26 6.74 -8.01 -1.07
CA CYS A 26 6.66 -7.86 -2.51
C CYS A 26 8.04 -7.78 -3.18
N LYS A 27 8.15 -8.29 -4.39
CA LYS A 27 9.32 -8.16 -5.26
C LYS A 27 9.24 -6.82 -6.00
N VAL A 28 10.36 -6.13 -6.09
CA VAL A 28 10.46 -4.82 -6.73
C VAL A 28 11.05 -4.99 -8.12
N SER A 29 10.42 -4.35 -9.13
CA SER A 29 10.97 -4.30 -10.48
C SER A 29 12.23 -3.44 -10.57
N ASP A 30 12.89 -3.47 -11.71
CA ASP A 30 13.85 -2.42 -12.06
C ASP A 30 13.16 -1.05 -12.10
N ARG A 31 13.93 -0.02 -11.79
CA ARG A 31 13.44 1.35 -11.86
C ARG A 31 13.24 1.77 -13.30
N TYR A 32 12.08 2.36 -13.56
CA TYR A 32 11.82 3.05 -14.82
C TYR A 32 12.01 4.56 -14.62
N ASP A 33 12.76 5.20 -15.51
CA ASP A 33 12.96 6.65 -15.53
C ASP A 33 12.63 7.21 -16.91
N ASN A 34 11.80 8.26 -16.92
CA ASN A 34 11.54 9.07 -18.12
C ASN A 34 12.04 10.49 -17.85
N LEU A 35 13.23 10.81 -18.37
CA LEU A 35 13.90 12.08 -18.10
C LEU A 35 13.17 13.27 -18.70
N GLU A 36 12.53 13.11 -19.85
CA GLU A 36 11.76 14.17 -20.51
C GLU A 36 10.54 14.57 -19.66
N LYS A 37 9.80 13.59 -19.15
CA LYS A 37 8.63 13.82 -18.29
C LYS A 37 8.98 14.03 -16.83
N LYS A 38 10.25 13.91 -16.43
CA LYS A 38 10.72 13.94 -15.03
C LYS A 38 9.91 12.98 -14.14
N PHE A 39 9.70 11.78 -14.66
CA PHE A 39 8.88 10.73 -14.08
C PHE A 39 9.73 9.52 -13.77
N SER A 40 9.47 8.88 -12.64
CA SER A 40 10.10 7.61 -12.27
C SER A 40 9.08 6.70 -11.61
N SER A 41 9.23 5.38 -11.79
CA SER A 41 8.39 4.39 -11.13
C SER A 41 9.10 3.09 -10.81
N TYR A 42 8.48 2.32 -9.89
CA TYR A 42 8.71 0.90 -9.64
C TYR A 42 7.38 0.15 -9.67
N PHE A 43 7.43 -1.10 -10.09
CA PHE A 43 6.35 -2.05 -9.83
C PHE A 43 6.68 -2.91 -8.62
N LEU A 44 5.69 -3.05 -7.74
CA LEU A 44 5.72 -3.91 -6.57
C LEU A 44 4.84 -5.12 -6.89
N CYS A 45 5.45 -6.30 -6.96
CA CYS A 45 4.80 -7.54 -7.37
C CYS A 45 4.66 -8.46 -6.16
N PHE A 46 3.44 -8.89 -5.90
CA PHE A 46 3.12 -9.94 -4.93
C PHE A 46 3.23 -11.32 -5.62
N ASP A 47 3.11 -12.40 -4.87
CA ASP A 47 3.17 -13.75 -5.43
C ASP A 47 1.99 -14.03 -6.36
N ASP A 48 0.85 -13.37 -6.13
CA ASP A 48 -0.36 -13.45 -6.95
C ASP A 48 -1.13 -12.12 -6.91
N GLY A 49 -2.08 -11.94 -7.84
CA GLY A 49 -2.98 -10.80 -7.90
C GLY A 49 -2.44 -9.59 -8.67
N ALA A 50 -3.01 -8.44 -8.36
CA ALA A 50 -2.64 -7.17 -8.98
C ALA A 50 -1.31 -6.63 -8.41
N ARG A 51 -0.59 -5.89 -9.24
CA ARG A 51 0.63 -5.18 -8.82
C ARG A 51 0.30 -3.80 -8.28
N ILE A 52 1.25 -3.19 -7.58
CA ILE A 52 1.21 -1.76 -7.25
C ILE A 52 2.31 -1.06 -8.04
N GLU A 53 1.97 -0.04 -8.82
CA GLU A 53 2.96 0.87 -9.39
C GLU A 53 3.13 2.06 -8.44
N ILE A 54 4.32 2.28 -7.95
CA ILE A 54 4.64 3.49 -7.19
C ILE A 54 5.35 4.48 -8.11
N MET A 55 4.86 5.72 -8.14
CA MET A 55 5.26 6.71 -9.12
C MET A 55 5.69 8.02 -8.46
N LYS A 56 6.69 8.68 -9.05
CA LYS A 56 7.10 10.02 -8.67
C LYS A 56 7.16 10.92 -9.90
N ARG A 57 6.61 12.14 -9.75
CA ARG A 57 6.75 13.23 -10.73
C ARG A 57 6.95 14.54 -9.98
N PHE A 58 7.76 15.42 -10.53
CA PHE A 58 8.23 16.64 -9.85
C PHE A 58 7.11 17.61 -9.44
N ASP A 59 5.97 17.59 -10.11
CA ASP A 59 4.83 18.48 -9.91
C ASP A 59 3.71 17.89 -9.02
N ILE A 60 3.88 16.67 -8.52
CA ILE A 60 2.93 16.01 -7.62
C ILE A 60 3.47 16.10 -6.19
N ASN A 61 2.88 16.97 -5.36
CA ASN A 61 3.37 17.26 -4.01
C ASN A 61 2.29 17.33 -2.93
N TYR A 62 1.04 17.01 -3.27
CA TYR A 62 -0.07 17.09 -2.32
C TYR A 62 -0.30 15.73 -1.67
N PRO A 63 -0.24 15.62 -0.33
CA PRO A 63 -0.53 14.38 0.37
C PRO A 63 -2.03 14.01 0.25
N ALA A 64 -2.32 12.71 0.33
CA ALA A 64 -3.67 12.20 0.45
C ALA A 64 -4.11 12.29 1.93
N ASP A 65 -4.53 13.48 2.36
CA ASP A 65 -4.81 13.75 3.79
C ASP A 65 -6.31 13.77 4.15
N LYS A 66 -7.20 13.61 3.18
CA LYS A 66 -8.66 13.71 3.38
C LYS A 66 -9.44 12.67 2.60
N GLU A 67 -10.57 12.28 3.16
CA GLU A 67 -11.59 11.51 2.45
C GLU A 67 -12.05 12.28 1.21
N ARG A 68 -12.09 11.59 0.07
CA ARG A 68 -12.49 12.17 -1.22
C ARG A 68 -13.19 11.13 -2.10
N ILE A 69 -13.95 11.58 -3.05
CA ILE A 69 -14.48 10.70 -4.09
C ILE A 69 -13.32 10.11 -4.89
N GLY A 70 -13.28 8.79 -5.04
CA GLY A 70 -12.23 8.06 -5.75
C GLY A 70 -11.80 6.80 -5.01
N LEU A 71 -10.54 6.41 -5.15
CA LEU A 71 -9.99 5.28 -4.43
C LEU A 71 -9.93 5.61 -2.94
N ALA A 72 -10.66 4.85 -2.12
CA ALA A 72 -10.67 5.00 -0.67
C ALA A 72 -9.52 4.22 -0.01
N HIS A 73 -9.35 2.96 -0.40
CA HIS A 73 -8.31 2.04 0.07
C HIS A 73 -8.08 0.94 -0.98
N PHE A 74 -7.09 0.12 -0.72
CA PHE A 74 -6.95 -1.20 -1.35
C PHE A 74 -6.66 -2.24 -0.27
N ALA A 75 -7.05 -3.48 -0.52
CA ALA A 75 -6.88 -4.56 0.43
C ALA A 75 -5.74 -5.49 0.04
N ILE A 76 -4.97 -5.91 1.03
CA ILE A 76 -3.94 -6.96 0.92
C ILE A 76 -4.37 -8.14 1.78
N LYS A 77 -4.50 -9.30 1.16
CA LYS A 77 -4.83 -10.52 1.88
C LYS A 77 -3.61 -11.01 2.66
N ALA A 78 -3.71 -10.94 3.99
CA ALA A 78 -2.65 -11.40 4.89
C ALA A 78 -2.69 -12.91 5.13
N GLY A 79 -3.87 -13.54 4.95
CA GLY A 79 -4.06 -14.98 5.08
C GLY A 79 -5.08 -15.38 6.14
N THR A 80 -4.66 -15.63 7.39
CA THR A 80 -5.56 -15.98 8.50
C THR A 80 -5.82 -14.80 9.43
N ILE A 81 -6.83 -14.94 10.30
CA ILE A 81 -7.12 -13.98 11.39
C ILE A 81 -5.86 -13.70 12.21
N GLU A 82 -5.15 -14.74 12.62
CA GLU A 82 -3.93 -14.61 13.43
C GLU A 82 -2.81 -13.86 12.67
N GLN A 83 -2.77 -14.01 11.35
CA GLN A 83 -1.81 -13.28 10.51
C GLN A 83 -2.16 -11.80 10.40
N VAL A 84 -3.45 -11.46 10.30
CA VAL A 84 -3.90 -10.05 10.35
C VAL A 84 -3.51 -9.42 11.68
N ASP A 85 -3.83 -10.07 12.81
CA ASP A 85 -3.50 -9.57 14.15
C ASP A 85 -1.99 -9.35 14.34
N LYS A 86 -1.21 -10.37 13.99
CA LYS A 86 0.24 -10.35 14.12
C LYS A 86 0.87 -9.26 13.26
N HIS A 87 0.41 -9.11 12.03
CA HIS A 87 0.95 -8.14 11.07
C HIS A 87 0.60 -6.72 11.49
N THR A 88 -0.65 -6.48 11.90
CA THR A 88 -1.09 -5.18 12.43
C THR A 88 -0.27 -4.76 13.63
N LYS A 89 -0.10 -5.66 14.62
CA LYS A 89 0.71 -5.41 15.81
C LYS A 89 2.18 -5.15 15.48
N TYR A 90 2.72 -5.84 14.47
CA TYR A 90 4.08 -5.61 14.03
C TYR A 90 4.25 -4.20 13.44
N LEU A 91 3.35 -3.78 12.55
CA LEU A 91 3.39 -2.44 11.96
C LEU A 91 3.20 -1.33 13.01
N GLU A 92 2.29 -1.53 13.98
CA GLU A 92 2.12 -0.62 15.12
C GLU A 92 3.42 -0.45 15.91
N LYS A 93 4.10 -1.56 16.23
CA LYS A 93 5.39 -1.54 16.92
C LYS A 93 6.50 -0.84 16.13
N GLU A 94 6.46 -0.91 14.82
CA GLU A 94 7.38 -0.19 13.92
C GLU A 94 7.01 1.30 13.74
N GLY A 95 5.94 1.77 14.40
CA GLY A 95 5.52 3.17 14.44
C GLY A 95 4.57 3.61 13.34
N TYR A 96 3.98 2.66 12.60
CA TYR A 96 2.95 2.98 11.60
C TYR A 96 1.58 3.22 12.24
N ILE A 97 0.78 4.06 11.61
CA ILE A 97 -0.55 4.41 12.12
C ILE A 97 -1.53 3.28 11.82
N ILE A 98 -2.19 2.78 12.86
CA ILE A 98 -3.32 1.87 12.75
C ILE A 98 -4.59 2.71 12.83
N GLU A 99 -5.24 2.92 11.68
CA GLU A 99 -6.48 3.68 11.61
C GLU A 99 -7.67 2.89 12.16
N SER A 100 -7.67 1.57 11.94
CA SER A 100 -8.64 0.65 12.52
C SER A 100 -7.97 -0.65 12.96
N TYR A 101 -8.12 -0.98 14.23
CA TYR A 101 -7.62 -2.25 14.78
C TYR A 101 -8.41 -3.45 14.24
N PRO A 102 -7.82 -4.67 14.27
CA PRO A 102 -8.46 -5.88 13.78
C PRO A 102 -9.85 -6.08 14.36
N ARG A 103 -10.82 -6.29 13.49
CA ARG A 103 -12.22 -6.52 13.83
C ARG A 103 -12.94 -7.30 12.74
N THR A 104 -14.07 -7.90 13.09
CA THR A 104 -15.03 -8.41 12.09
C THR A 104 -15.93 -7.27 11.65
N THR A 105 -16.05 -7.05 10.35
CA THR A 105 -16.94 -6.06 9.75
C THR A 105 -18.38 -6.58 9.64
N GLY A 106 -19.34 -5.68 9.38
CA GLY A 106 -20.75 -6.04 9.27
C GLY A 106 -21.08 -7.00 8.12
N ASP A 107 -20.21 -7.04 7.10
CA ASP A 107 -20.29 -7.97 5.94
C ASP A 107 -19.46 -9.24 6.13
N GLY A 108 -18.86 -9.42 7.31
CA GLY A 108 -18.23 -10.67 7.74
C GLY A 108 -16.74 -10.80 7.45
N TYR A 109 -16.07 -9.76 6.91
CA TYR A 109 -14.62 -9.77 6.76
C TYR A 109 -13.93 -9.53 8.10
N TYR A 110 -12.79 -10.20 8.30
CA TYR A 110 -11.88 -9.87 9.39
C TYR A 110 -10.72 -9.06 8.85
N GLU A 111 -10.58 -7.83 9.33
CA GLU A 111 -9.64 -6.88 8.77
C GLU A 111 -9.12 -5.86 9.78
N SER A 112 -8.01 -5.22 9.45
CA SER A 112 -7.52 -3.98 10.04
C SER A 112 -7.22 -2.96 8.95
N VAL A 113 -7.11 -1.67 9.32
CA VAL A 113 -6.72 -0.60 8.40
C VAL A 113 -5.46 0.07 8.92
N ILE A 114 -4.44 0.12 8.08
CA ILE A 114 -3.17 0.78 8.35
C ILE A 114 -2.91 1.89 7.33
N LEU A 115 -2.09 2.86 7.69
CA LEU A 115 -1.62 3.88 6.77
C LEU A 115 -0.19 3.56 6.32
N ASP A 116 0.04 3.66 5.00
CA ASP A 116 1.39 3.62 4.47
C ASP A 116 2.14 4.96 4.73
N PRO A 117 3.44 5.09 4.40
CA PRO A 117 4.19 6.32 4.63
C PRO A 117 3.63 7.59 3.97
N ASP A 118 2.78 7.46 2.96
CA ASP A 118 2.12 8.57 2.27
C ASP A 118 0.63 8.70 2.62
N ASN A 119 0.19 8.05 3.71
CA ASN A 119 -1.19 8.02 4.22
C ASN A 119 -2.21 7.34 3.31
N ASN A 120 -1.77 6.48 2.40
CA ASN A 120 -2.71 5.61 1.70
C ASN A 120 -3.24 4.55 2.67
N LYS A 121 -4.55 4.31 2.63
CA LYS A 121 -5.20 3.29 3.45
C LYS A 121 -5.00 1.90 2.85
N ILE A 122 -4.50 0.99 3.66
CA ILE A 122 -4.33 -0.42 3.33
C ILE A 122 -5.18 -1.24 4.29
N GLU A 123 -6.10 -2.02 3.78
CA GLU A 123 -6.77 -3.05 4.56
C GLU A 123 -5.95 -4.33 4.56
N LEU A 124 -5.72 -4.88 5.75
CA LEU A 124 -5.21 -6.24 5.90
C LEU A 124 -6.38 -7.15 6.14
N THR A 125 -6.61 -8.13 5.25
CA THR A 125 -7.76 -9.04 5.34
C THR A 125 -7.33 -10.49 5.57
N ALA A 126 -8.17 -11.25 6.27
CA ALA A 126 -8.02 -12.69 6.43
C ALA A 126 -8.56 -13.48 5.23
#